data_91f14d87c186abc013fa3b805a50d6b0
#
_entry.id   91f14d87c186abc013fa3b805a50d6b0
#
_cell.length_a   1.000
_cell.length_b   1.000
_cell.length_c   1.000
_cell.angle_alpha   90.00
_cell.angle_beta   90.00
_cell.angle_gamma   90.00
#
_symmetry.space_group_name_H-M   'P 1'
#
loop_
_entity.id
_entity.type
_entity.pdbx_description
1 polymer ?
#
loop_
_entity_poly.entity_id
_entity_poly.type
_entity_poly.pdbx_seq_one_letter_code
_entity_poly.pdbx_strand_id
1 'polypeptide(L)'
;MAKFHDITVKNVYKETNDCTVIEFDVPENLKEDFKYSQGQHLTLKKDFNGEDVRRSYSLCSSPVENKWRVAVKKIPTGKFSTFVNEELQAGDHLEVMV
;
A
#
# COMPACT_ATOMS: atom_id res chain seq x y z
N MET A 1 -17.04 -3.60 10.18
CA MET A 1 -16.32 -4.80 9.78
C MET A 1 -15.26 -4.43 8.76
N ALA A 2 -14.03 -4.89 8.97
CA ALA A 2 -12.94 -4.59 8.05
C ALA A 2 -13.12 -5.32 6.73
N LYS A 3 -12.85 -4.64 5.64
CA LYS A 3 -12.91 -5.24 4.32
C LYS A 3 -11.89 -4.57 3.40
N PHE A 4 -11.55 -5.26 2.32
CA PHE A 4 -10.64 -4.71 1.33
C PHE A 4 -11.38 -3.77 0.39
N HIS A 5 -10.73 -2.67 0.05
CA HIS A 5 -11.22 -1.70 -0.94
C HIS A 5 -10.23 -1.61 -2.08
N ASP A 6 -10.75 -1.47 -3.29
CA ASP A 6 -9.92 -1.28 -4.48
C ASP A 6 -9.47 0.18 -4.51
N ILE A 7 -8.19 0.42 -4.25
CA ILE A 7 -7.63 1.78 -4.13
C ILE A 7 -6.60 2.01 -5.22
N THR A 8 -6.70 3.18 -5.86
CA THR A 8 -5.74 3.58 -6.89
C THR A 8 -4.42 3.99 -6.24
N VAL A 9 -3.32 3.55 -6.84
CA VAL A 9 -1.99 3.98 -6.44
C VAL A 9 -1.74 5.36 -7.06
N LYS A 10 -1.53 6.36 -6.19
CA LYS A 10 -1.33 7.74 -6.64
C LYS A 10 0.11 7.98 -7.05
N ASN A 11 1.05 7.42 -6.31
CA ASN A 11 2.47 7.66 -6.55
C ASN A 11 3.28 6.46 -6.09
N VAL A 12 4.37 6.18 -6.81
CA VAL A 12 5.30 5.11 -6.46
C VAL A 12 6.68 5.67 -6.70
N TYR A 13 7.54 5.64 -5.68
CA TYR A 13 8.90 6.12 -5.87
C TYR A 13 9.86 5.34 -4.99
N LYS A 14 11.09 5.22 -5.46
CA LYS A 14 12.14 4.55 -4.72
C LYS A 14 12.70 5.46 -3.64
N GLU A 15 12.73 4.98 -2.41
CA GLU A 15 13.40 5.68 -1.31
C GLU A 15 14.86 5.25 -1.23
N THR A 16 15.10 3.95 -1.48
CA THR A 16 16.44 3.38 -1.60
C THR A 16 16.42 2.36 -2.75
N ASN A 17 17.56 1.71 -3.01
CA ASN A 17 17.63 0.71 -4.08
C ASN A 17 16.66 -0.44 -3.89
N ASP A 18 16.32 -0.77 -2.65
CA ASP A 18 15.46 -1.91 -2.35
C ASP A 18 14.23 -1.54 -1.53
N CYS A 19 13.90 -0.26 -1.44
CA CYS A 19 12.70 0.19 -0.71
C CYS A 19 11.90 1.15 -1.57
N THR A 20 10.63 0.83 -1.77
CA THR A 20 9.71 1.63 -2.59
C THR A 20 8.59 2.16 -1.69
N VAL A 21 8.26 3.44 -1.84
CA VAL A 21 7.13 4.05 -1.14
C VAL A 21 5.93 4.06 -2.07
N ILE A 22 4.78 3.61 -1.56
CA ILE A 22 3.51 3.66 -2.26
C ILE A 22 2.65 4.70 -1.57
N GLU A 23 2.14 5.65 -2.34
CA GLU A 23 1.14 6.59 -1.87
C GLU A 23 -0.19 6.25 -2.50
N PHE A 24 -1.25 6.10 -1.68
CA PHE A 24 -2.56 5.71 -2.15
C PHE A 24 -3.46 6.93 -2.31
N ASP A 25 -4.29 6.90 -3.36
CA ASP A 25 -5.30 7.92 -3.60
C ASP A 25 -6.62 7.41 -2.99
N VAL A 26 -6.85 7.76 -1.73
CA VAL A 26 -8.05 7.33 -1.02
C VAL A 26 -9.20 8.23 -1.43
N PRO A 27 -10.30 7.69 -2.01
CA PRO A 27 -11.45 8.50 -2.41
C PRO A 27 -12.07 9.21 -1.22
N GLU A 28 -12.66 10.37 -1.48
CA GLU A 28 -13.25 11.19 -0.42
C GLU A 28 -14.28 10.41 0.40
N ASN A 29 -15.08 9.57 -0.24
CA ASN A 29 -16.11 8.79 0.46
C ASN A 29 -15.54 7.68 1.33
N LEU A 30 -14.25 7.35 1.21
CA LEU A 30 -13.60 6.34 2.03
C LEU A 30 -12.66 6.92 3.06
N LYS A 31 -12.42 8.23 3.05
CA LYS A 31 -11.43 8.83 3.96
C LYS A 31 -11.78 8.62 5.42
N GLU A 32 -13.06 8.62 5.74
CA GLU A 32 -13.50 8.39 7.12
C GLU A 32 -13.13 6.99 7.58
N ASP A 33 -13.35 5.99 6.71
CA ASP A 33 -13.01 4.61 7.01
C ASP A 33 -11.49 4.37 7.04
N PHE A 34 -10.73 5.24 6.37
CA PHE A 34 -9.28 5.11 6.26
C PHE A 34 -8.53 6.01 7.23
N LYS A 35 -9.22 6.69 8.14
CA LYS A 35 -8.53 7.46 9.19
C LYS A 35 -7.60 6.55 9.97
N TYR A 36 -6.42 7.06 10.31
CA TYR A 36 -5.45 6.25 11.00
C TYR A 36 -4.75 7.04 12.11
N SER A 37 -4.19 6.30 13.06
CA SER A 37 -3.32 6.84 14.09
C SER A 37 -1.87 6.61 13.68
N GLN A 38 -0.96 7.38 14.27
CA GLN A 38 0.46 7.22 14.01
C GLN A 38 0.88 5.78 14.26
N GLY A 39 1.59 5.18 13.30
CA GLY A 39 2.11 3.82 13.41
C GLY A 39 1.15 2.71 13.00
N GLN A 40 -0.04 3.05 12.54
CA GLN A 40 -1.00 2.05 12.11
C GLN A 40 -0.55 1.37 10.81
N HIS A 41 -1.02 0.14 10.60
CA HIS A 41 -0.70 -0.66 9.41
C HIS A 41 -1.84 -0.62 8.41
N LEU A 42 -1.48 -0.76 7.13
CA LEU A 42 -2.42 -1.10 6.07
C LEU A 42 -2.11 -2.51 5.59
N THR A 43 -3.14 -3.30 5.30
CA THR A 43 -2.98 -4.60 4.70
C THR A 43 -3.25 -4.48 3.21
N LEU A 44 -2.28 -4.90 2.41
CA LEU A 44 -2.36 -4.86 0.95
C LEU A 44 -2.56 -6.27 0.44
N LYS A 45 -3.38 -6.42 -0.59
CA LYS A 45 -3.71 -7.72 -1.16
C LYS A 45 -3.58 -7.67 -2.66
N LYS A 46 -3.02 -8.73 -3.23
CA LYS A 46 -2.94 -8.90 -4.68
C LYS A 46 -3.01 -10.37 -5.03
N ASP A 47 -3.68 -10.65 -6.14
CA ASP A 47 -3.77 -11.99 -6.70
C ASP A 47 -2.64 -12.15 -7.72
N PHE A 48 -1.79 -13.16 -7.49
CA PHE A 48 -0.71 -13.51 -8.41
C PHE A 48 -1.06 -14.86 -9.05
N ASN A 49 -1.73 -14.81 -10.23
CA ASN A 49 -2.11 -16.01 -10.97
C ASN A 49 -2.91 -17.01 -10.13
N GLY A 50 -3.89 -16.49 -9.38
CA GLY A 50 -4.74 -17.32 -8.54
C GLY A 50 -4.27 -17.46 -7.10
N GLU A 51 -3.08 -16.98 -6.79
CA GLU A 51 -2.56 -17.02 -5.41
C GLU A 51 -2.86 -15.68 -4.73
N ASP A 52 -3.65 -15.71 -3.67
CA ASP A 52 -4.01 -14.53 -2.88
C ASP A 52 -2.88 -14.22 -1.90
N VAL A 53 -2.18 -13.12 -2.13
CA VAL A 53 -1.06 -12.72 -1.28
C VAL A 53 -1.43 -11.45 -0.53
N ARG A 54 -1.33 -11.49 0.80
CA ARG A 54 -1.66 -10.37 1.69
C ARG A 54 -0.45 -10.03 2.55
N ARG A 55 -0.18 -8.73 2.69
CA ARG A 55 0.94 -8.27 3.51
C ARG A 55 0.56 -6.97 4.19
N SER A 56 1.00 -6.79 5.42
CA SER A 56 0.73 -5.58 6.20
C SER A 56 1.99 -4.73 6.26
N TYR A 57 1.82 -3.43 6.09
CA TYR A 57 2.92 -2.47 6.15
C TYR A 57 2.52 -1.28 7.01
N SER A 58 3.47 -0.75 7.77
CA SER A 58 3.22 0.43 8.59
C SER A 58 3.05 1.66 7.70
N LEU A 59 2.10 2.51 8.06
CA LEU A 59 1.98 3.82 7.43
C LEU A 59 3.17 4.67 7.83
N CYS A 60 3.86 5.24 6.85
CA CYS A 60 5.03 6.06 7.08
C CYS A 60 4.73 7.55 6.96
N SER A 61 3.48 7.91 6.63
CA SER A 61 3.04 9.30 6.62
C SER A 61 2.40 9.64 7.96
N SER A 62 2.33 10.94 8.26
CA SER A 62 1.67 11.43 9.47
C SER A 62 0.16 11.56 9.21
N PRO A 63 -0.70 11.26 10.19
CA PRO A 63 -2.15 11.46 10.03
C PRO A 63 -2.53 12.89 9.67
N VAL A 64 -1.78 13.88 10.14
CA VAL A 64 -2.07 15.29 9.85
C VAL A 64 -1.79 15.67 8.41
N GLU A 65 -1.01 14.86 7.68
CA GLU A 65 -0.72 15.14 6.28
C GLU A 65 -1.88 14.76 5.36
N ASN A 66 -2.85 14.01 5.85
CA ASN A 66 -3.97 13.51 5.05
C ASN A 66 -3.46 12.71 3.85
N LYS A 67 -2.45 11.87 4.08
CA LYS A 67 -1.82 11.02 3.07
C LYS A 67 -1.72 9.60 3.59
N TRP A 68 -1.76 8.65 2.67
CA TRP A 68 -1.65 7.23 3.00
C TRP A 68 -0.47 6.66 2.26
N ARG A 69 0.68 6.58 2.94
CA ARG A 69 1.93 6.08 2.36
C ARG A 69 2.49 4.94 3.18
N VAL A 70 2.96 3.92 2.48
CA VAL A 70 3.66 2.79 3.11
C VAL A 70 5.00 2.59 2.40
N ALA A 71 6.00 2.12 3.13
CA ALA A 71 7.31 1.79 2.56
C ALA A 71 7.42 0.28 2.49
N VAL A 72 7.78 -0.24 1.32
CA VAL A 72 7.88 -1.68 1.08
C VAL A 72 9.31 -2.02 0.72
N LYS A 73 10.02 -2.68 1.64
CA LYS A 73 11.38 -3.13 1.39
C LYS A 73 11.35 -4.43 0.60
N LYS A 74 12.16 -4.50 -0.46
CA LYS A 74 12.27 -5.70 -1.26
C LYS A 74 12.95 -6.80 -0.47
N ILE A 75 12.27 -7.93 -0.34
CA ILE A 75 12.80 -9.11 0.36
C ILE A 75 13.13 -10.16 -0.69
N PRO A 76 14.35 -10.73 -0.69
CA PRO A 76 14.67 -11.81 -1.61
C PRO A 76 13.64 -12.93 -1.47
N THR A 77 13.12 -13.44 -2.57
CA THR A 77 12.06 -14.44 -2.62
C THR A 77 10.68 -13.93 -2.18
N GLY A 78 10.57 -12.67 -1.76
CA GLY A 78 9.28 -12.08 -1.40
C GLY A 78 8.50 -11.69 -2.65
N LYS A 79 7.42 -12.42 -2.93
CA LYS A 79 6.62 -12.20 -4.15
C LYS A 79 6.02 -10.81 -4.20
N PHE A 80 5.36 -10.38 -3.12
CA PHE A 80 4.69 -9.09 -3.08
C PHE A 80 5.69 -7.93 -3.09
N SER A 81 6.71 -8.01 -2.26
CA SER A 81 7.70 -6.92 -2.17
C SER A 81 8.48 -6.76 -3.47
N THR A 82 8.76 -7.86 -4.17
CA THR A 82 9.42 -7.80 -5.47
C THR A 82 8.51 -7.13 -6.50
N PHE A 83 7.22 -7.49 -6.52
CA PHE A 83 6.27 -6.87 -7.42
C PHE A 83 6.22 -5.35 -7.20
N VAL A 84 6.14 -4.91 -5.93
CA VAL A 84 6.07 -3.48 -5.61
C VAL A 84 7.33 -2.75 -6.08
N ASN A 85 8.49 -3.34 -5.86
CA ASN A 85 9.75 -2.68 -6.18
C ASN A 85 10.10 -2.71 -7.67
N GLU A 86 9.53 -3.63 -8.44
CA GLU A 86 9.90 -3.80 -9.85
C GLU A 86 8.79 -3.52 -10.85
N GLU A 87 7.53 -3.67 -10.47
CA GLU A 87 6.44 -3.62 -11.45
C GLU A 87 5.33 -2.61 -11.13
N LEU A 88 5.10 -2.29 -9.86
CA LEU A 88 3.99 -1.41 -9.49
C LEU A 88 4.23 0.01 -10.00
N GLN A 89 3.19 0.63 -10.54
CA GLN A 89 3.24 1.98 -11.11
C GLN A 89 2.07 2.81 -10.65
N ALA A 90 2.25 4.13 -10.66
CA ALA A 90 1.15 5.06 -10.40
C ALA A 90 0.02 4.81 -11.40
N GLY A 91 -1.20 4.80 -10.92
CA GLY A 91 -2.37 4.47 -11.72
C GLY A 91 -2.81 3.02 -11.57
N ASP A 92 -1.94 2.15 -11.06
CA ASP A 92 -2.31 0.77 -10.76
C ASP A 92 -3.28 0.74 -9.58
N HIS A 93 -3.92 -0.40 -9.38
CA HIS A 93 -4.87 -0.60 -8.30
C HIS A 93 -4.40 -1.71 -7.39
N LEU A 94 -4.61 -1.55 -6.10
CA LEU A 94 -4.39 -2.60 -5.11
C LEU A 94 -5.59 -2.67 -4.19
N GLU A 95 -5.84 -3.85 -3.64
CA GLU A 95 -6.86 -3.98 -2.61
C GLU A 95 -6.22 -3.66 -1.26
N VAL A 96 -6.86 -2.77 -0.50
CA VAL A 96 -6.30 -2.23 0.74
C VAL A 96 -7.31 -2.33 1.86
N MET A 97 -6.85 -2.74 3.04
CA MET A 97 -7.67 -2.79 4.25
C MET A 97 -6.93 -2.05 5.37
N VAL A 98 -7.68 -1.25 6.10
CA VAL A 98 -7.16 -0.50 7.26
C VAL A 98 -7.15 -1.39 8.50
#